data_b6df25b04081ea886b700cf078fa7520
#
_entry.id   b6df25b04081ea886b700cf078fa7520
#
_cell.length_a   1.000
_cell.length_b   1.000
_cell.length_c   1.000
_cell.angle_alpha   90.00
_cell.angle_beta   90.00
_cell.angle_gamma   90.00
#
_symmetry.space_group_name_H-M   'P 1'
#
loop_
_entity.id
_entity.type
_entity.pdbx_description
1 polymer ?
#
loop_
_entity_poly.entity_id
_entity_poly.type
_entity_poly.pdbx_seq_one_letter_code
_entity_poly.pdbx_strand_id
1 'polypeptide(L)'
;SPEIFPQADVIIMESTYGNSLHDNAVSTPDQLLRWIEKACLQKKGKLIVPAFSVGRTQELLYDLNQLELERRLPDLEYYVDSPLSIEATQIVKSYPDYFNKRIQKVLQTDNDPFGFKGLKFVKSVEESKLLNFKSGPYVVISASGMADAGRVKHHINNTIENSRNTILLTGYCEPRSLGGKLLDGRKEVKIFGIEKEVHAEIGQIRSMSAHGDYEDMSQWLACQDPKLVDKLFLVHGEYDVQHAFQQRLMRKGFSDVIVPEMHFEIGI
;
A
#
# COMPACT_ATOMS: atom_id res chain seq x y z
N SER A 1 4.95 8.26 -15.62
CA SER A 1 5.51 9.48 -15.00
C SER A 1 4.45 10.56 -14.97
N PRO A 2 4.42 11.42 -13.95
CA PRO A 2 3.55 12.59 -13.92
C PRO A 2 3.83 13.50 -15.12
N GLU A 3 2.81 14.23 -15.56
CA GLU A 3 2.97 15.22 -16.62
C GLU A 3 3.83 16.41 -16.15
N ILE A 4 4.59 16.99 -17.09
CA ILE A 4 5.29 18.25 -16.86
C ILE A 4 4.23 19.35 -16.77
N PHE A 5 4.33 20.20 -15.77
CA PHE A 5 3.39 21.30 -15.56
C PHE A 5 4.06 22.66 -15.84
N PRO A 6 3.30 23.70 -16.22
CA PRO A 6 3.82 25.05 -16.45
C PRO A 6 4.52 25.60 -15.23
N GLN A 7 5.39 26.64 -15.44
CA GLN A 7 5.94 27.41 -14.34
C GLN A 7 4.83 27.93 -13.43
N ALA A 8 4.96 27.72 -12.15
CA ALA A 8 3.97 28.09 -11.14
C ALA A 8 4.60 29.04 -10.11
N ASP A 9 3.80 30.00 -9.67
CA ASP A 9 4.20 30.93 -8.59
C ASP A 9 4.04 30.27 -7.23
N VAL A 10 3.00 29.42 -7.07
CA VAL A 10 2.70 28.71 -5.83
C VAL A 10 2.52 27.22 -6.09
N ILE A 11 3.22 26.40 -5.31
CA ILE A 11 3.16 24.93 -5.40
C ILE A 11 2.75 24.36 -4.05
N ILE A 12 1.80 23.42 -4.07
CA ILE A 12 1.44 22.63 -2.89
C ILE A 12 1.69 21.16 -3.25
N MET A 13 2.50 20.47 -2.47
CA MET A 13 2.83 19.06 -2.77
C MET A 13 2.90 18.21 -1.51
N GLU A 14 2.72 16.89 -1.72
CA GLU A 14 2.94 15.91 -0.67
C GLU A 14 4.42 15.82 -0.24
N SER A 15 4.65 15.18 0.90
CA SER A 15 5.99 15.00 1.44
C SER A 15 6.13 13.70 2.26
N THR A 16 5.29 12.71 1.99
CA THR A 16 5.19 11.46 2.77
C THR A 16 6.53 10.73 2.92
N TYR A 17 7.34 10.67 1.85
CA TYR A 17 8.68 10.07 1.86
C TYR A 17 9.78 11.10 1.57
N GLY A 18 9.63 12.32 2.06
CA GLY A 18 10.58 13.42 1.84
C GLY A 18 11.99 13.17 2.37
N ASN A 19 12.19 12.16 3.20
CA ASN A 19 13.49 11.80 3.78
C ASN A 19 13.99 10.41 3.38
N SER A 20 13.27 9.64 2.55
CA SER A 20 13.61 8.27 2.21
C SER A 20 13.39 7.95 0.73
N LEU A 21 14.03 6.88 0.25
CA LEU A 21 13.84 6.29 -1.08
C LEU A 21 12.99 5.04 -0.99
N HIS A 22 12.33 4.69 -2.10
CA HIS A 22 11.71 3.39 -2.27
C HIS A 22 12.76 2.31 -2.58
N ASP A 23 12.50 1.09 -2.11
CA ASP A 23 13.37 -0.05 -2.41
C ASP A 23 13.17 -0.50 -3.87
N ASN A 24 14.20 -0.33 -4.71
CA ASN A 24 14.15 -0.68 -6.14
C ASN A 24 14.82 -2.03 -6.48
N ALA A 25 15.37 -2.74 -5.50
CA ALA A 25 16.25 -3.88 -5.77
C ALA A 25 15.51 -5.18 -6.19
N VAL A 26 14.24 -5.34 -5.82
CA VAL A 26 13.46 -6.57 -6.10
C VAL A 26 12.08 -6.18 -6.60
N SER A 27 11.63 -6.84 -7.67
CA SER A 27 10.28 -6.58 -8.20
C SER A 27 9.19 -6.86 -7.15
N THR A 28 8.13 -6.07 -7.17
CA THR A 28 7.01 -6.21 -6.23
C THR A 28 6.37 -7.61 -6.26
N PRO A 29 6.10 -8.24 -7.42
CA PRO A 29 5.62 -9.62 -7.47
C PRO A 29 6.56 -10.63 -6.79
N ASP A 30 7.88 -10.48 -6.94
CA ASP A 30 8.84 -11.37 -6.30
C ASP A 30 8.88 -11.19 -4.77
N GLN A 31 8.73 -9.97 -4.28
CA GLN A 31 8.60 -9.71 -2.85
C GLN A 31 7.31 -10.35 -2.29
N LEU A 32 6.20 -10.18 -2.99
CA LEU A 32 4.92 -10.77 -2.61
C LEU A 32 4.99 -12.30 -2.57
N LEU A 33 5.59 -12.91 -3.59
CA LEU A 33 5.81 -14.35 -3.66
C LEU A 33 6.62 -14.87 -2.47
N ARG A 34 7.74 -14.22 -2.13
CA ARG A 34 8.56 -14.60 -0.97
C ARG A 34 7.78 -14.58 0.34
N TRP A 35 6.91 -13.59 0.53
CA TRP A 35 6.07 -13.51 1.71
C TRP A 35 5.00 -14.61 1.75
N ILE A 36 4.40 -14.95 0.61
CA ILE A 36 3.44 -16.07 0.49
C ILE A 36 4.12 -17.40 0.81
N GLU A 37 5.27 -17.67 0.19
CA GLU A 37 6.04 -18.89 0.44
C GLU A 37 6.45 -19.02 1.92
N LYS A 38 6.98 -17.95 2.50
CA LYS A 38 7.39 -17.92 3.90
C LYS A 38 6.21 -18.18 4.84
N ALA A 39 5.12 -17.41 4.68
CA ALA A 39 3.97 -17.48 5.58
C ALA A 39 3.18 -18.79 5.40
N CYS A 40 2.86 -19.14 4.16
CA CYS A 40 1.92 -20.22 3.87
C CYS A 40 2.61 -21.57 3.67
N LEU A 41 3.76 -21.64 3.00
CA LEU A 41 4.42 -22.92 2.72
C LEU A 41 5.40 -23.33 3.82
N GLN A 42 6.22 -22.41 4.33
CA GLN A 42 7.22 -22.72 5.35
C GLN A 42 6.59 -22.75 6.75
N LYS A 43 5.95 -21.66 7.18
CA LYS A 43 5.35 -21.55 8.50
C LYS A 43 3.99 -22.26 8.63
N LYS A 44 3.36 -22.63 7.49
CA LYS A 44 2.01 -23.23 7.43
C LYS A 44 0.95 -22.37 8.12
N GLY A 45 1.15 -21.05 8.10
CA GLY A 45 0.30 -20.04 8.70
C GLY A 45 -0.56 -19.30 7.67
N LYS A 46 -1.26 -18.29 8.14
CA LYS A 46 -2.11 -17.40 7.34
C LYS A 46 -1.30 -16.14 6.98
N LEU A 47 -1.50 -15.63 5.77
CA LEU A 47 -0.97 -14.33 5.34
C LEU A 47 -2.13 -13.33 5.27
N ILE A 48 -2.13 -12.33 6.14
CA ILE A 48 -3.09 -11.24 6.15
C ILE A 48 -2.46 -10.03 5.47
N VAL A 49 -3.12 -9.54 4.42
CA VAL A 49 -2.62 -8.41 3.61
C VAL A 49 -3.62 -7.25 3.70
N PRO A 50 -3.38 -6.28 4.61
CA PRO A 50 -4.12 -5.04 4.63
C PRO A 50 -3.92 -4.28 3.31
N ALA A 51 -5.00 -3.90 2.65
CA ALA A 51 -4.94 -3.18 1.37
C ALA A 51 -6.09 -2.19 1.24
N PHE A 52 -5.85 -1.05 0.61
CA PHE A 52 -6.91 -0.14 0.23
C PHE A 52 -7.83 -0.80 -0.80
N SER A 53 -9.13 -0.54 -0.69
CA SER A 53 -10.14 -1.14 -1.56
C SER A 53 -9.98 -0.75 -3.02
N VAL A 54 -9.52 0.47 -3.29
CA VAL A 54 -9.29 1.02 -4.63
C VAL A 54 -7.79 1.19 -4.85
N GLY A 55 -7.30 0.77 -5.99
CA GLY A 55 -5.90 0.83 -6.39
C GLY A 55 -5.11 -0.37 -5.86
N ARG A 56 -4.74 -0.39 -4.58
CA ARG A 56 -3.85 -1.40 -3.98
C ARG A 56 -4.35 -2.83 -4.12
N THR A 57 -5.62 -3.08 -3.87
CA THR A 57 -6.18 -4.43 -4.05
C THR A 57 -6.05 -4.89 -5.49
N GLN A 58 -6.33 -4.04 -6.48
CA GLN A 58 -6.24 -4.37 -7.90
C GLN A 58 -4.79 -4.62 -8.33
N GLU A 59 -3.83 -3.85 -7.82
CA GLU A 59 -2.40 -4.08 -8.07
C GLU A 59 -1.94 -5.43 -7.52
N LEU A 60 -2.34 -5.78 -6.29
CA LEU A 60 -2.05 -7.09 -5.70
C LEU A 60 -2.64 -8.24 -6.52
N LEU A 61 -3.89 -8.09 -6.97
CA LEU A 61 -4.53 -9.09 -7.82
C LEU A 61 -3.82 -9.24 -9.16
N TYR A 62 -3.39 -8.14 -9.76
CA TYR A 62 -2.62 -8.15 -11.00
C TYR A 62 -1.25 -8.85 -10.80
N ASP A 63 -0.53 -8.54 -9.73
CA ASP A 63 0.76 -9.16 -9.43
C ASP A 63 0.62 -10.67 -9.17
N LEU A 64 -0.45 -11.10 -8.48
CA LEU A 64 -0.75 -12.51 -8.25
C LEU A 64 -1.13 -13.23 -9.56
N ASN A 65 -1.89 -12.58 -10.45
CA ASN A 65 -2.19 -13.09 -11.77
C ASN A 65 -0.90 -13.25 -12.61
N GLN A 66 0.03 -12.28 -12.56
CA GLN A 66 1.32 -12.42 -13.28
C GLN A 66 2.12 -13.62 -12.78
N LEU A 67 2.17 -13.84 -11.47
CA LEU A 67 2.83 -15.03 -10.88
C LEU A 67 2.14 -16.34 -11.32
N GLU A 68 0.82 -16.35 -11.46
CA GLU A 68 0.08 -17.51 -11.99
C GLU A 68 0.42 -17.78 -13.46
N LEU A 69 0.42 -16.74 -14.31
CA LEU A 69 0.80 -16.87 -15.73
C LEU A 69 2.24 -17.38 -15.89
N GLU A 70 3.13 -17.00 -14.99
CA GLU A 70 4.52 -17.49 -14.90
C GLU A 70 4.63 -18.88 -14.26
N ARG A 71 3.53 -19.47 -13.81
CA ARG A 71 3.46 -20.75 -13.08
C ARG A 71 4.27 -20.78 -11.80
N ARG A 72 4.36 -19.66 -11.13
CA ARG A 72 5.10 -19.44 -9.88
C ARG A 72 4.20 -19.29 -8.66
N LEU A 73 2.90 -18.99 -8.87
CA LEU A 73 1.98 -18.81 -7.77
C LEU A 73 1.72 -20.14 -7.05
N PRO A 74 1.92 -20.25 -5.73
CA PRO A 74 1.61 -21.45 -4.97
C PRO A 74 0.13 -21.85 -5.05
N ASP A 75 -0.16 -23.14 -5.11
CA ASP A 75 -1.52 -23.68 -5.11
C ASP A 75 -2.14 -23.57 -3.71
N LEU A 76 -2.74 -22.41 -3.44
CA LEU A 76 -3.36 -22.02 -2.18
C LEU A 76 -4.73 -21.40 -2.43
N GLU A 77 -5.45 -21.14 -1.35
CA GLU A 77 -6.65 -20.31 -1.43
C GLU A 77 -6.30 -18.85 -1.15
N TYR A 78 -6.76 -17.96 -2.01
CA TYR A 78 -6.59 -16.53 -1.95
C TYR A 78 -7.94 -15.85 -1.81
N TYR A 79 -8.12 -15.03 -0.80
CA TYR A 79 -9.40 -14.39 -0.51
C TYR A 79 -9.28 -12.87 -0.65
N VAL A 80 -10.25 -12.26 -1.33
CA VAL A 80 -10.51 -10.82 -1.23
C VAL A 80 -11.73 -10.65 -0.35
N ASP A 81 -11.50 -10.21 0.88
CA ASP A 81 -12.55 -10.01 1.88
C ASP A 81 -12.80 -8.52 2.12
N SER A 82 -13.38 -7.88 1.10
CA SER A 82 -13.82 -6.48 1.13
C SER A 82 -14.85 -6.27 0.01
N PRO A 83 -16.13 -6.03 0.32
CA PRO A 83 -17.15 -5.77 -0.69
C PRO A 83 -16.78 -4.62 -1.62
N LEU A 84 -16.29 -3.50 -1.08
CA LEU A 84 -15.86 -2.36 -1.88
C LEU A 84 -14.69 -2.70 -2.81
N SER A 85 -13.74 -3.54 -2.37
CA SER A 85 -12.65 -4.00 -3.25
C SER A 85 -13.16 -4.82 -4.42
N ILE A 86 -14.16 -5.66 -4.18
CA ILE A 86 -14.78 -6.50 -5.22
C ILE A 86 -15.48 -5.61 -6.26
N GLU A 87 -16.29 -4.65 -5.80
CA GLU A 87 -17.00 -3.70 -6.66
C GLU A 87 -16.01 -2.83 -7.46
N ALA A 88 -15.00 -2.27 -6.81
CA ALA A 88 -13.94 -1.49 -7.45
C ALA A 88 -13.21 -2.31 -8.53
N THR A 89 -12.92 -3.59 -8.28
CA THR A 89 -12.28 -4.46 -9.27
C THR A 89 -13.18 -4.68 -10.49
N GLN A 90 -14.50 -4.82 -10.31
CA GLN A 90 -15.43 -4.93 -11.44
C GLN A 90 -15.47 -3.65 -12.27
N ILE A 91 -15.48 -2.48 -11.61
CA ILE A 91 -15.42 -1.19 -12.30
C ILE A 91 -14.12 -1.07 -13.10
N VAL A 92 -12.98 -1.34 -12.48
CA VAL A 92 -11.66 -1.29 -13.17
C VAL A 92 -11.65 -2.19 -14.41
N LYS A 93 -12.17 -3.41 -14.32
CA LYS A 93 -12.30 -4.34 -15.45
C LYS A 93 -13.17 -3.79 -16.59
N SER A 94 -14.14 -2.95 -16.32
CA SER A 94 -15.04 -2.39 -17.33
C SER A 94 -14.42 -1.24 -18.15
N TYR A 95 -13.20 -0.81 -17.79
CA TYR A 95 -12.50 0.28 -18.48
C TYR A 95 -11.12 -0.13 -19.03
N PRO A 96 -11.01 -1.16 -19.89
CA PRO A 96 -9.72 -1.67 -20.35
C PRO A 96 -8.89 -0.66 -21.16
N ASP A 97 -9.54 0.31 -21.82
CA ASP A 97 -8.89 1.34 -22.61
C ASP A 97 -8.00 2.28 -21.78
N TYR A 98 -8.27 2.37 -20.47
CA TYR A 98 -7.46 3.16 -19.54
C TYR A 98 -6.25 2.40 -18.97
N PHE A 99 -6.09 1.13 -19.29
CA PHE A 99 -4.94 0.38 -18.85
C PHE A 99 -3.66 0.81 -19.59
N ASN A 100 -2.56 0.76 -18.88
CA ASN A 100 -1.27 1.00 -19.50
C ASN A 100 -0.91 -0.12 -20.49
N LYS A 101 0.08 0.15 -21.35
CA LYS A 101 0.52 -0.78 -22.41
C LYS A 101 0.90 -2.18 -21.88
N ARG A 102 1.36 -2.28 -20.63
CA ARG A 102 1.73 -3.56 -20.02
C ARG A 102 0.50 -4.42 -19.79
N ILE A 103 -0.55 -3.88 -19.16
CA ILE A 103 -1.80 -4.62 -18.93
C ILE A 103 -2.54 -4.89 -20.23
N GLN A 104 -2.56 -3.95 -21.18
CA GLN A 104 -3.14 -4.16 -22.51
C GLN A 104 -2.47 -5.31 -23.27
N LYS A 105 -1.15 -5.51 -23.08
CA LYS A 105 -0.45 -6.66 -23.65
C LYS A 105 -0.89 -7.98 -22.99
N VAL A 106 -1.09 -7.98 -21.67
CA VAL A 106 -1.59 -9.17 -20.96
C VAL A 106 -2.99 -9.55 -21.45
N LEU A 107 -3.87 -8.58 -21.68
CA LEU A 107 -5.23 -8.81 -22.20
C LEU A 107 -5.27 -9.50 -23.57
N GLN A 108 -4.16 -9.55 -24.32
CA GLN A 108 -4.09 -10.32 -25.57
C GLN A 108 -4.05 -11.85 -25.34
N THR A 109 -3.65 -12.27 -24.15
CA THR A 109 -3.46 -13.70 -23.80
C THR A 109 -4.28 -14.13 -22.59
N ASP A 110 -4.69 -13.21 -21.76
CA ASP A 110 -5.48 -13.41 -20.55
C ASP A 110 -6.62 -12.39 -20.50
N ASN A 111 -7.85 -12.86 -20.56
CA ASN A 111 -9.05 -12.02 -20.55
C ASN A 111 -9.38 -11.41 -19.17
N ASP A 112 -8.74 -11.88 -18.10
CA ASP A 112 -8.95 -11.39 -16.74
C ASP A 112 -7.63 -11.16 -15.98
N PRO A 113 -6.99 -10.01 -16.16
CA PRO A 113 -5.70 -9.72 -15.55
C PRO A 113 -5.73 -9.59 -14.01
N PHE A 114 -6.90 -9.71 -13.41
CA PHE A 114 -7.12 -9.70 -11.95
C PHE A 114 -7.66 -11.03 -11.41
N GLY A 115 -7.84 -12.02 -12.28
CA GLY A 115 -8.33 -13.34 -11.92
C GLY A 115 -7.23 -14.39 -12.01
N PHE A 116 -7.20 -15.35 -11.10
CA PHE A 116 -6.25 -16.48 -11.11
C PHE A 116 -6.80 -17.66 -10.33
N LYS A 117 -6.18 -18.83 -10.50
CA LYS A 117 -6.60 -20.05 -9.80
C LYS A 117 -6.53 -19.89 -8.28
N GLY A 118 -7.55 -20.30 -7.58
CA GLY A 118 -7.63 -20.23 -6.12
C GLY A 118 -8.16 -18.91 -5.57
N LEU A 119 -8.38 -17.87 -6.39
CA LEU A 119 -8.98 -16.61 -5.97
C LEU A 119 -10.48 -16.78 -5.64
N LYS A 120 -10.88 -16.28 -4.49
CA LYS A 120 -12.25 -16.28 -3.98
C LYS A 120 -12.64 -14.90 -3.44
N PHE A 121 -13.81 -14.44 -3.82
CA PHE A 121 -14.37 -13.16 -3.35
C PHE A 121 -15.37 -13.41 -2.22
N VAL A 122 -15.13 -12.81 -1.06
CA VAL A 122 -15.97 -12.93 0.13
C VAL A 122 -16.90 -11.72 0.22
N LYS A 123 -18.18 -11.94 -0.02
CA LYS A 123 -19.18 -10.87 -0.09
C LYS A 123 -19.90 -10.65 1.24
N SER A 124 -20.36 -11.73 1.87
CA SER A 124 -21.16 -11.63 3.09
C SER A 124 -20.30 -11.52 4.36
N VAL A 125 -20.91 -11.03 5.43
CA VAL A 125 -20.29 -10.96 6.76
C VAL A 125 -20.13 -12.35 7.34
N GLU A 126 -21.06 -13.26 7.06
CA GLU A 126 -21.08 -14.64 7.51
C GLU A 126 -19.90 -15.40 6.94
N GLU A 127 -19.66 -15.30 5.62
CA GLU A 127 -18.48 -15.89 4.97
C GLU A 127 -17.17 -15.35 5.56
N SER A 128 -17.09 -14.02 5.78
CA SER A 128 -15.94 -13.38 6.38
C SER A 128 -15.64 -13.92 7.78
N LYS A 129 -16.67 -14.11 8.61
CA LYS A 129 -16.54 -14.71 9.94
C LYS A 129 -16.03 -16.16 9.86
N LEU A 130 -16.52 -16.95 8.90
CA LEU A 130 -16.10 -18.34 8.73
C LEU A 130 -14.61 -18.45 8.38
N LEU A 131 -14.03 -17.49 7.64
CA LEU A 131 -12.60 -17.46 7.36
C LEU A 131 -11.74 -17.42 8.64
N ASN A 132 -12.20 -16.76 9.70
CA ASN A 132 -11.44 -16.70 10.93
C ASN A 132 -11.27 -18.08 11.61
N PHE A 133 -12.26 -18.98 11.42
CA PHE A 133 -12.24 -20.35 11.95
C PHE A 133 -11.59 -21.36 10.99
N LYS A 134 -11.33 -20.96 9.74
CA LYS A 134 -10.71 -21.83 8.75
C LYS A 134 -9.30 -22.23 9.19
N SER A 135 -9.01 -23.51 9.15
CA SER A 135 -7.68 -24.08 9.41
C SER A 135 -6.82 -24.10 8.14
N GLY A 136 -5.51 -24.23 8.32
CA GLY A 136 -4.55 -24.32 7.22
C GLY A 136 -4.09 -22.97 6.68
N PRO A 137 -3.10 -22.97 5.77
CA PRO A 137 -2.55 -21.79 5.16
C PRO A 137 -3.48 -21.22 4.08
N TYR A 138 -3.61 -19.91 4.07
CA TYR A 138 -4.27 -19.15 3.02
C TYR A 138 -3.82 -17.69 3.03
N VAL A 139 -4.11 -16.97 1.96
CA VAL A 139 -3.87 -15.53 1.86
C VAL A 139 -5.21 -14.81 1.91
N VAL A 140 -5.32 -13.73 2.69
CA VAL A 140 -6.48 -12.85 2.66
C VAL A 140 -6.05 -11.39 2.46
N ILE A 141 -6.59 -10.77 1.41
CA ILE A 141 -6.46 -9.35 1.10
C ILE A 141 -7.76 -8.67 1.57
N SER A 142 -7.64 -7.68 2.45
CA SER A 142 -8.81 -7.04 3.03
C SER A 142 -8.56 -5.58 3.41
N ALA A 143 -9.58 -4.76 3.32
CA ALA A 143 -9.51 -3.34 3.67
C ALA A 143 -9.75 -3.11 5.18
N SER A 144 -9.16 -2.08 5.76
CA SER A 144 -8.40 -0.96 5.22
C SER A 144 -6.88 -1.22 5.15
N GLY A 145 -6.18 -0.46 4.32
CA GLY A 145 -4.73 -0.62 4.12
C GLY A 145 -3.86 -0.31 5.34
N MET A 146 -4.31 0.56 6.25
CA MET A 146 -3.62 0.88 7.51
C MET A 146 -4.10 0.01 8.69
N ALA A 147 -4.95 -0.97 8.44
CA ALA A 147 -5.49 -1.92 9.42
C ALA A 147 -6.39 -1.33 10.54
N ASP A 148 -6.75 -0.06 10.49
CA ASP A 148 -7.53 0.62 11.53
C ASP A 148 -9.02 0.33 11.52
N ALA A 149 -9.55 -0.03 10.36
CA ALA A 149 -10.97 -0.25 10.13
C ALA A 149 -11.22 -1.42 9.19
N GLY A 150 -12.49 -1.76 8.99
CA GLY A 150 -12.90 -2.78 8.05
C GLY A 150 -12.67 -4.22 8.54
N ARG A 151 -12.90 -5.16 7.61
CA ARG A 151 -12.82 -6.60 7.92
C ARG A 151 -11.41 -7.06 8.25
N VAL A 152 -10.39 -6.41 7.69
CA VAL A 152 -8.98 -6.73 7.97
C VAL A 152 -8.65 -6.66 9.45
N LYS A 153 -9.26 -5.73 10.18
CA LYS A 153 -9.04 -5.58 11.63
C LYS A 153 -9.53 -6.82 12.41
N HIS A 154 -10.60 -7.47 11.95
CA HIS A 154 -11.06 -8.75 12.50
C HIS A 154 -10.10 -9.89 12.17
N HIS A 155 -9.58 -9.96 10.93
CA HIS A 155 -8.58 -10.95 10.57
C HIS A 155 -7.31 -10.81 11.42
N ILE A 156 -6.82 -9.59 11.59
CA ILE A 156 -5.65 -9.32 12.44
C ILE A 156 -5.93 -9.73 13.88
N ASN A 157 -7.08 -9.32 14.45
CA ASN A 157 -7.46 -9.68 15.81
C ASN A 157 -7.44 -11.20 16.07
N ASN A 158 -7.84 -11.99 15.07
CA ASN A 158 -7.91 -13.45 15.19
C ASN A 158 -6.59 -14.19 14.82
N THR A 159 -5.59 -13.47 14.35
CA THR A 159 -4.35 -14.09 13.82
C THR A 159 -3.08 -13.59 14.49
N ILE A 160 -3.11 -12.40 15.10
CA ILE A 160 -1.92 -11.68 15.57
C ILE A 160 -1.15 -12.41 16.68
N GLU A 161 -1.83 -13.17 17.54
CA GLU A 161 -1.22 -13.91 18.67
C GLU A 161 -0.62 -15.26 18.28
N ASN A 162 -0.61 -15.61 16.98
CA ASN A 162 -0.03 -16.88 16.52
C ASN A 162 1.20 -16.63 15.65
N SER A 163 2.36 -17.07 16.10
CA SER A 163 3.66 -16.88 15.45
C SER A 163 3.78 -17.52 14.05
N ARG A 164 2.92 -18.47 13.70
CA ARG A 164 2.87 -19.01 12.33
C ARG A 164 2.28 -18.03 11.33
N ASN A 165 1.44 -17.10 11.77
CA ASN A 165 0.80 -16.14 10.90
C ASN A 165 1.73 -14.97 10.55
N THR A 166 1.40 -14.29 9.47
CA THR A 166 2.11 -13.11 9.00
C THR A 166 1.10 -12.02 8.62
N ILE A 167 1.38 -10.78 9.01
CA ILE A 167 0.66 -9.59 8.58
C ILE A 167 1.59 -8.82 7.65
N LEU A 168 1.22 -8.65 6.39
CA LEU A 168 2.03 -8.02 5.36
C LEU A 168 1.43 -6.68 4.98
N LEU A 169 2.07 -5.60 5.39
CA LEU A 169 1.65 -4.23 5.07
C LEU A 169 2.21 -3.81 3.70
N THR A 170 1.33 -3.27 2.86
CA THR A 170 1.66 -2.94 1.46
C THR A 170 1.63 -1.43 1.25
N GLY A 171 2.77 -0.79 1.54
CA GLY A 171 2.94 0.65 1.42
C GLY A 171 3.10 1.37 2.76
N TYR A 172 2.73 2.66 2.76
CA TYR A 172 2.79 3.53 3.93
C TYR A 172 1.68 3.22 4.94
N CYS A 173 2.02 3.30 6.22
CA CYS A 173 1.05 3.33 7.32
C CYS A 173 1.37 4.50 8.24
N GLU A 174 0.37 5.31 8.54
CA GLU A 174 0.49 6.41 9.50
C GLU A 174 0.91 5.86 10.88
N PRO A 175 1.90 6.47 11.58
CA PRO A 175 2.50 5.91 12.80
C PRO A 175 1.53 5.58 13.93
N ARG A 176 0.44 6.34 14.06
CA ARG A 176 -0.59 6.11 15.10
C ARG A 176 -1.61 5.05 14.74
N SER A 177 -1.66 4.65 13.44
CA SER A 177 -2.53 3.57 12.96
C SER A 177 -2.12 2.22 13.55
N LEU A 178 -3.00 1.23 13.48
CA LEU A 178 -2.64 -0.15 13.87
C LEU A 178 -1.49 -0.67 13.00
N GLY A 179 -1.54 -0.45 11.69
CA GLY A 179 -0.47 -0.83 10.76
C GLY A 179 0.86 -0.16 11.11
N GLY A 180 0.85 1.15 11.42
CA GLY A 180 2.04 1.89 11.83
C GLY A 180 2.65 1.37 13.13
N LYS A 181 1.82 1.10 14.15
CA LYS A 181 2.26 0.49 15.42
C LYS A 181 2.89 -0.88 15.24
N LEU A 182 2.35 -1.70 14.33
CA LEU A 182 2.91 -3.00 14.00
C LEU A 182 4.28 -2.87 13.31
N LEU A 183 4.43 -1.92 12.38
CA LEU A 183 5.70 -1.62 11.71
C LEU A 183 6.76 -1.05 12.67
N ASP A 184 6.34 -0.30 13.70
CA ASP A 184 7.20 0.20 14.78
C ASP A 184 7.71 -0.93 15.72
N GLY A 185 7.23 -2.17 15.53
CA GLY A 185 7.67 -3.33 16.30
C GLY A 185 7.06 -3.45 17.69
N ARG A 186 5.90 -2.81 17.93
CA ARG A 186 5.15 -2.95 19.18
C ARG A 186 4.88 -4.42 19.48
N LYS A 187 5.15 -4.82 20.71
CA LYS A 187 4.91 -6.19 21.19
C LYS A 187 3.48 -6.42 21.63
N GLU A 188 2.77 -5.35 21.92
CA GLU A 188 1.37 -5.34 22.32
C GLU A 188 0.65 -4.20 21.57
N VAL A 189 -0.56 -4.49 21.11
CA VAL A 189 -1.44 -3.53 20.43
C VAL A 189 -2.87 -3.67 20.92
N LYS A 190 -3.63 -2.57 20.88
CA LYS A 190 -5.04 -2.59 21.28
C LYS A 190 -5.94 -2.73 20.06
N ILE A 191 -6.70 -3.82 19.99
CA ILE A 191 -7.65 -4.09 18.90
C ILE A 191 -9.06 -4.24 19.51
N PHE A 192 -10.02 -3.46 19.02
CA PHE A 192 -11.38 -3.40 19.58
C PHE A 192 -11.44 -3.18 21.11
N GLY A 193 -10.49 -2.40 21.64
CA GLY A 193 -10.41 -2.13 23.08
C GLY A 193 -9.70 -3.21 23.90
N ILE A 194 -9.32 -4.34 23.31
CA ILE A 194 -8.64 -5.47 23.98
C ILE A 194 -7.15 -5.44 23.61
N GLU A 195 -6.28 -5.60 24.61
CA GLU A 195 -4.84 -5.77 24.40
C GLU A 195 -4.56 -7.14 23.80
N LYS A 196 -3.65 -7.19 22.82
CA LYS A 196 -3.23 -8.35 22.07
C LYS A 196 -1.70 -8.39 21.98
N GLU A 197 -1.12 -9.52 22.28
CA GLU A 197 0.30 -9.76 22.05
C GLU A 197 0.60 -9.94 20.56
N VAL A 198 1.70 -9.37 20.07
CA VAL A 198 2.12 -9.46 18.67
C VAL A 198 3.12 -10.59 18.54
N HIS A 199 2.63 -11.78 18.24
CA HIS A 199 3.45 -12.96 17.94
C HIS A 199 3.55 -13.23 16.45
N ALA A 200 2.57 -12.78 15.65
CA ALA A 200 2.63 -12.86 14.20
C ALA A 200 3.83 -12.09 13.65
N GLU A 201 4.40 -12.60 12.58
CA GLU A 201 5.46 -11.88 11.87
C GLU A 201 4.85 -10.67 11.14
N ILE A 202 5.52 -9.51 11.24
CA ILE A 202 5.13 -8.29 10.56
C ILE A 202 6.07 -8.06 9.38
N GLY A 203 5.50 -8.01 8.18
CA GLY A 203 6.22 -7.72 6.95
C GLY A 203 5.80 -6.41 6.32
N GLN A 204 6.63 -5.87 5.43
CA GLN A 204 6.31 -4.69 4.64
C GLN A 204 6.83 -4.84 3.21
N ILE A 205 6.04 -4.36 2.24
CA ILE A 205 6.48 -4.11 0.86
C ILE A 205 6.39 -2.61 0.62
N ARG A 206 7.52 -1.91 0.66
CA ARG A 206 7.58 -0.44 0.50
C ARG A 206 7.36 0.00 -0.94
N SER A 207 7.82 -0.78 -1.91
CA SER A 207 7.69 -0.49 -3.34
C SER A 207 6.24 -0.38 -3.83
N MET A 208 5.27 -0.78 -3.02
CA MET A 208 3.84 -0.61 -3.30
C MET A 208 3.28 0.73 -2.80
N SER A 209 4.05 1.66 -2.29
CA SER A 209 3.52 2.98 -1.94
C SER A 209 3.07 3.75 -3.19
N ALA A 210 1.93 4.45 -3.08
CA ALA A 210 1.45 5.36 -4.12
C ALA A 210 2.07 6.78 -4.00
N HIS A 211 2.78 7.04 -2.90
CA HIS A 211 3.46 8.30 -2.66
C HIS A 211 4.86 8.30 -3.29
N GLY A 212 5.27 9.45 -3.82
CA GLY A 212 6.61 9.64 -4.34
C GLY A 212 7.67 9.66 -3.23
N ASP A 213 8.83 9.10 -3.50
CA ASP A 213 9.98 9.33 -2.63
C ASP A 213 10.62 10.71 -2.89
N TYR A 214 11.64 11.09 -2.10
CA TYR A 214 12.22 12.42 -2.25
C TYR A 214 12.88 12.64 -3.62
N GLU A 215 13.26 11.59 -4.32
CA GLU A 215 13.87 11.68 -5.65
C GLU A 215 12.78 11.85 -6.72
N ASP A 216 11.70 11.07 -6.66
CA ASP A 216 10.52 11.22 -7.51
C ASP A 216 9.93 12.63 -7.41
N MET A 217 9.72 13.09 -6.18
CA MET A 217 9.19 14.43 -5.88
C MET A 217 10.13 15.55 -6.38
N SER A 218 11.45 15.38 -6.18
CA SER A 218 12.43 16.32 -6.69
C SER A 218 12.51 16.35 -8.21
N GLN A 219 12.35 15.19 -8.85
CA GLN A 219 12.33 15.08 -10.30
C GLN A 219 11.06 15.69 -10.90
N TRP A 220 9.92 15.53 -10.23
CA TRP A 220 8.67 16.17 -10.63
C TRP A 220 8.79 17.71 -10.61
N LEU A 221 9.48 18.27 -9.60
CA LEU A 221 9.75 19.72 -9.52
C LEU A 221 10.82 20.21 -10.51
N ALA A 222 11.57 19.35 -11.16
CA ALA A 222 12.69 19.74 -12.03
C ALA A 222 12.27 20.53 -13.28
N CYS A 223 10.97 20.56 -13.62
CA CYS A 223 10.43 21.40 -14.69
C CYS A 223 10.24 22.87 -14.29
N GLN A 224 10.44 23.22 -13.01
CA GLN A 224 10.29 24.58 -12.49
C GLN A 224 11.64 25.28 -12.38
N ASP A 225 11.68 26.58 -12.66
CA ASP A 225 12.78 27.44 -12.21
C ASP A 225 12.53 27.79 -10.73
N PRO A 226 13.36 27.32 -9.79
CA PRO A 226 13.15 27.56 -8.36
C PRO A 226 13.11 29.05 -7.97
N LYS A 227 13.73 29.92 -8.77
CA LYS A 227 13.76 31.37 -8.52
C LYS A 227 12.45 32.07 -8.83
N LEU A 228 11.62 31.44 -9.65
CA LEU A 228 10.30 31.94 -10.07
C LEU A 228 9.16 31.34 -9.26
N VAL A 229 9.47 30.47 -8.31
CA VAL A 229 8.46 29.92 -7.38
C VAL A 229 8.45 30.78 -6.14
N ASP A 230 7.37 31.52 -5.94
CA ASP A 230 7.22 32.41 -4.79
C ASP A 230 7.04 31.63 -3.48
N LYS A 231 6.23 30.55 -3.51
CA LYS A 231 5.95 29.72 -2.32
C LYS A 231 5.81 28.25 -2.68
N LEU A 232 6.46 27.38 -1.90
CA LEU A 232 6.30 25.93 -2.01
C LEU A 232 5.85 25.36 -0.67
N PHE A 233 4.62 24.83 -0.61
CA PHE A 233 4.06 24.24 0.61
C PHE A 233 4.25 22.72 0.61
N LEU A 234 4.81 22.22 1.72
CA LEU A 234 4.92 20.78 1.98
C LEU A 234 3.80 20.35 2.91
N VAL A 235 2.91 19.49 2.40
CA VAL A 235 1.78 18.94 3.14
C VAL A 235 1.83 17.42 3.15
N HIS A 236 0.92 16.76 3.87
CA HIS A 236 0.75 15.31 3.84
C HIS A 236 2.06 14.54 4.12
N GLY A 237 2.67 14.79 5.27
CA GLY A 237 3.86 14.11 5.78
C GLY A 237 4.05 14.35 7.26
N GLU A 238 4.84 13.52 7.93
CA GLU A 238 5.25 13.74 9.31
C GLU A 238 6.18 14.95 9.39
N TYR A 239 6.10 15.72 10.46
CA TYR A 239 6.82 16.98 10.62
C TYR A 239 8.34 16.86 10.36
N ASP A 240 8.99 15.87 10.95
CA ASP A 240 10.43 15.65 10.77
C ASP A 240 10.79 15.28 9.32
N VAL A 241 9.89 14.55 8.63
CA VAL A 241 10.05 14.18 7.21
C VAL A 241 9.91 15.43 6.34
N GLN A 242 8.89 16.26 6.61
CA GLN A 242 8.68 17.54 5.92
C GLN A 242 9.88 18.47 6.07
N HIS A 243 10.42 18.58 7.27
CA HIS A 243 11.60 19.40 7.54
C HIS A 243 12.85 18.90 6.81
N ALA A 244 13.07 17.59 6.76
CA ALA A 244 14.18 17.01 6.01
C ALA A 244 14.07 17.33 4.51
N PHE A 245 12.84 17.23 3.96
CA PHE A 245 12.58 17.54 2.55
C PHE A 245 12.68 19.03 2.26
N GLN A 246 12.18 19.90 3.14
CA GLN A 246 12.32 21.34 3.07
C GLN A 246 13.81 21.74 2.90
N GLN A 247 14.70 21.22 3.76
CA GLN A 247 16.12 21.50 3.68
C GLN A 247 16.75 21.03 2.36
N ARG A 248 16.25 19.93 1.80
CA ARG A 248 16.70 19.43 0.50
C ARG A 248 16.28 20.36 -0.63
N LEU A 249 15.03 20.83 -0.64
CA LEU A 249 14.49 21.73 -1.65
C LEU A 249 15.14 23.12 -1.61
N MET A 250 15.40 23.65 -0.42
CA MET A 250 16.14 24.91 -0.25
C MET A 250 17.54 24.81 -0.85
N ARG A 251 18.25 23.69 -0.69
CA ARG A 251 19.54 23.44 -1.37
C ARG A 251 19.43 23.33 -2.88
N LYS A 252 18.25 23.00 -3.43
CA LYS A 252 17.96 22.99 -4.87
C LYS A 252 17.57 24.38 -5.41
N GLY A 253 17.50 25.41 -4.56
CA GLY A 253 17.30 26.81 -4.95
C GLY A 253 15.90 27.36 -4.69
N PHE A 254 14.96 26.58 -4.14
CA PHE A 254 13.66 27.11 -3.71
C PHE A 254 13.85 27.95 -2.46
N SER A 255 13.44 29.23 -2.50
CA SER A 255 13.71 30.21 -1.44
C SER A 255 12.70 30.16 -0.30
N ASP A 256 11.43 29.94 -0.61
CA ASP A 256 10.33 29.95 0.37
C ASP A 256 9.60 28.61 0.39
N VAL A 257 10.19 27.64 1.12
CA VAL A 257 9.60 26.30 1.32
C VAL A 257 8.96 26.27 2.69
N ILE A 258 7.65 26.13 2.74
CA ILE A 258 6.83 26.27 3.96
C ILE A 258 6.28 24.90 4.38
N VAL A 259 6.42 24.57 5.66
CA VAL A 259 5.72 23.47 6.32
C VAL A 259 4.59 24.11 7.14
N PRO A 260 3.34 24.14 6.61
CA PRO A 260 2.26 24.87 7.27
C PRO A 260 1.76 24.11 8.50
N GLU A 261 1.47 24.84 9.57
CA GLU A 261 0.71 24.32 10.71
C GLU A 261 -0.79 24.17 10.35
N MET A 262 -1.52 23.43 11.17
CA MET A 262 -2.97 23.30 11.00
C MET A 262 -3.63 24.69 11.09
N HIS A 263 -4.52 25.01 10.16
CA HIS A 263 -5.19 26.31 10.03
C HIS A 263 -4.27 27.48 9.64
N PHE A 264 -3.09 27.19 9.07
CA PHE A 264 -2.22 28.23 8.53
C PHE A 264 -2.92 28.97 7.38
N GLU A 265 -2.92 30.30 7.45
CA GLU A 265 -3.47 31.19 6.44
C GLU A 265 -2.40 32.16 5.94
N ILE A 266 -2.32 32.39 4.65
CA ILE A 266 -1.40 33.32 4.02
C ILE A 266 -2.03 33.95 2.79
N GLY A 267 -1.80 35.25 2.56
CA GLY A 267 -2.13 35.89 1.30
C GLY A 267 -1.18 35.45 0.19
N ILE A 268 -1.75 35.20 -0.98
CA ILE A 268 -1.02 34.86 -2.20
C ILE A 268 -1.05 36.03 -3.16
#